data_ac4518c5cba9edb2de2162107b64b838
#
_entry.id   ac4518c5cba9edb2de2162107b64b838
#
_cell.length_a   1.000
_cell.length_b   1.000
_cell.length_c   1.000
_cell.angle_alpha   90.00
_cell.angle_beta   90.00
_cell.angle_gamma   90.00
#
_symmetry.space_group_name_H-M   'P 1'
#
loop_
_entity.id
_entity.type
_entity.pdbx_description
1 polymer ?
#
loop_
_entity_poly.entity_id
_entity_poly.type
_entity_poly.pdbx_seq_one_letter_code
_entity_poly.pdbx_strand_id
1 'polypeptide(L)'
;NVDNPVKRNEASLADLKKRLTSAVDGQPNSMVMKEAAQPRAAFVLKRGEYDKLGEEVSRALPAVLPSLPEGASNNRLGFAQWLVSGEHPLTARVWVNRAWERFFGTGIVRTTENFGSQAEWPSHPELLDWLAVEFMESGWDVKGLIRTLVMSATYRQDSALSKDLLERDPENRLLARGPRFRLQGEFIRDSALMVAGLLNPRIGGPSVKPYQPKGVWEEVATSCTADRCTLTGSVLRRIRRWLPSMRQRERSALGGGREPTRPYRHW
;
A
#
# COMPACT_ATOMS: atom_id res chain seq x y z
N ASN A 1 43.46 37.25 35.40
CA ASN A 1 42.48 36.43 34.68
C ASN A 1 43.22 35.30 34.00
N VAL A 2 43.46 34.20 34.74
CA VAL A 2 44.03 32.98 34.15
C VAL A 2 42.87 32.28 33.45
N ASP A 3 43.00 32.19 32.14
CA ASP A 3 42.04 31.51 31.26
C ASP A 3 42.06 30.01 31.57
N ASN A 4 41.10 29.55 32.35
CA ASN A 4 41.06 28.18 32.84
C ASN A 4 40.47 27.27 31.75
N PRO A 5 41.25 26.37 31.12
CA PRO A 5 40.77 25.49 30.06
C PRO A 5 39.62 24.54 30.50
N VAL A 6 39.57 24.20 31.78
CA VAL A 6 38.47 23.38 32.33
C VAL A 6 37.13 24.14 32.27
N LYS A 7 37.10 25.43 32.65
CA LYS A 7 35.87 26.23 32.56
C LYS A 7 35.39 26.43 31.12
N ARG A 8 36.32 26.56 30.16
CA ARG A 8 35.97 26.61 28.73
C ARG A 8 35.35 25.30 28.26
N ASN A 9 35.94 24.17 28.64
CA ASN A 9 35.40 22.84 28.28
C ASN A 9 34.04 22.60 28.92
N GLU A 10 33.84 22.98 30.18
CA GLU A 10 32.54 22.88 30.85
C GLU A 10 31.46 23.71 30.15
N ALA A 11 31.79 24.98 29.77
CA ALA A 11 30.89 25.84 29.02
C ALA A 11 30.53 25.24 27.62
N SER A 12 31.54 24.72 26.90
CA SER A 12 31.32 24.05 25.62
C SER A 12 30.46 22.81 25.76
N LEU A 13 30.67 22.05 26.80
CA LEU A 13 29.90 20.84 27.09
C LEU A 13 28.44 21.16 27.44
N ALA A 14 28.20 22.23 28.19
CA ALA A 14 26.86 22.74 28.49
C ALA A 14 26.13 23.23 27.22
N ASP A 15 26.82 23.94 26.32
CA ASP A 15 26.27 24.38 25.03
C ASP A 15 25.93 23.18 24.12
N LEU A 16 26.83 22.21 24.02
CA LEU A 16 26.58 21.01 23.23
C LEU A 16 25.40 20.21 23.77
N LYS A 17 25.28 20.05 25.09
CA LYS A 17 24.11 19.41 25.72
C LYS A 17 22.82 20.15 25.40
N LYS A 18 22.82 21.50 25.51
CA LYS A 18 21.66 22.31 25.15
C LYS A 18 21.26 22.19 23.70
N ARG A 19 22.23 22.19 22.78
CA ARG A 19 21.99 21.98 21.34
C ARG A 19 21.45 20.57 21.05
N LEU A 20 21.97 19.54 21.71
CA LEU A 20 21.46 18.18 21.60
C LEU A 20 20.01 18.09 22.06
N THR A 21 19.69 18.63 23.25
CA THR A 21 18.31 18.66 23.77
C THR A 21 17.38 19.39 22.80
N SER A 22 17.77 20.58 22.31
CA SER A 22 16.94 21.31 21.34
C SER A 22 16.76 20.55 20.03
N ALA A 23 17.77 19.82 19.56
CA ALA A 23 17.68 19.02 18.34
C ALA A 23 16.76 17.79 18.53
N VAL A 24 16.80 17.16 19.70
CA VAL A 24 15.92 16.03 20.06
C VAL A 24 14.48 16.49 20.24
N ASP A 25 14.25 17.58 20.98
CA ASP A 25 12.91 18.12 21.24
C ASP A 25 12.26 18.70 19.98
N GLY A 26 13.05 19.16 19.03
CA GLY A 26 12.58 19.67 17.74
C GLY A 26 12.22 18.58 16.71
N GLN A 27 12.48 17.31 17.03
CA GLN A 27 12.12 16.21 16.12
C GLN A 27 10.62 15.87 16.24
N PRO A 28 9.94 15.62 15.11
CA PRO A 28 8.55 15.18 15.15
C PRO A 28 8.43 13.83 15.85
N ASN A 29 7.72 13.80 16.97
CA ASN A 29 7.43 12.57 17.69
C ASN A 29 6.31 11.80 17.01
N SER A 30 6.51 10.51 16.76
CA SER A 30 5.48 9.59 16.31
C SER A 30 4.93 8.80 17.49
N MET A 31 3.60 8.66 17.55
CA MET A 31 2.98 7.73 18.48
C MET A 31 3.25 6.29 18.02
N VAL A 32 3.79 5.49 18.94
CA VAL A 32 4.03 4.07 18.70
C VAL A 32 3.24 3.24 19.71
N MET A 33 2.73 2.09 19.27
CA MET A 33 2.09 1.14 20.17
C MET A 33 3.14 0.41 21.00
N LYS A 34 3.00 0.48 22.33
CA LYS A 34 3.83 -0.25 23.28
C LYS A 34 2.96 -1.13 24.15
N GLU A 35 3.41 -2.34 24.44
CA GLU A 35 2.71 -3.21 25.38
C GLU A 35 2.68 -2.58 26.77
N ALA A 36 1.52 -2.57 27.41
CA ALA A 36 1.39 -2.17 28.80
C ALA A 36 2.01 -3.22 29.71
N ALA A 37 2.62 -2.78 30.84
CA ALA A 37 3.20 -3.69 31.83
C ALA A 37 2.14 -4.65 32.41
N GLN A 38 0.90 -4.17 32.55
CA GLN A 38 -0.25 -4.99 32.90
C GLN A 38 -1.33 -4.85 31.82
N PRO A 39 -1.80 -5.97 31.23
CA PRO A 39 -2.89 -5.94 30.28
C PRO A 39 -4.16 -5.39 30.92
N ARG A 40 -4.87 -4.54 30.21
CA ARG A 40 -6.21 -4.11 30.63
C ARG A 40 -7.17 -5.28 30.52
N ALA A 41 -8.02 -5.48 31.56
CA ALA A 41 -9.11 -6.43 31.50
C ALA A 41 -10.07 -6.12 30.33
N ALA A 42 -10.47 -7.14 29.60
CA ALA A 42 -11.41 -7.07 28.50
C ALA A 42 -12.68 -7.86 28.84
N PHE A 43 -13.83 -7.35 28.41
CA PHE A 43 -15.12 -7.94 28.72
C PHE A 43 -15.94 -8.07 27.43
N VAL A 44 -16.80 -9.07 27.37
CA VAL A 44 -17.85 -9.14 26.38
C VAL A 44 -18.85 -8.03 26.68
N LEU A 45 -19.15 -7.20 25.69
CA LEU A 45 -20.11 -6.11 25.84
C LEU A 45 -21.53 -6.62 25.54
N LYS A 46 -22.45 -6.50 26.50
CA LYS A 46 -23.86 -6.88 26.29
C LYS A 46 -24.48 -5.97 25.24
N ARG A 47 -24.93 -6.55 24.13
CA ARG A 47 -25.46 -5.85 22.96
C ARG A 47 -24.54 -4.77 22.36
N GLY A 48 -23.20 -4.86 22.60
CA GLY A 48 -22.22 -3.87 22.15
C GLY A 48 -22.20 -2.57 22.97
N GLU A 49 -22.95 -2.46 24.04
CA GLU A 49 -23.01 -1.25 24.88
C GLU A 49 -21.77 -1.17 25.78
N TYR A 50 -20.99 -0.08 25.68
CA TYR A 50 -19.69 0.06 26.33
C TYR A 50 -19.77 0.10 27.87
N ASP A 51 -20.90 0.45 28.44
CA ASP A 51 -21.19 0.53 29.88
C ASP A 51 -21.78 -0.76 30.46
N LYS A 52 -22.21 -1.70 29.62
CA LYS A 52 -22.79 -2.98 30.03
C LYS A 52 -21.79 -4.13 29.85
N LEU A 53 -20.89 -4.24 30.81
CA LEU A 53 -19.89 -5.30 30.83
C LEU A 53 -20.53 -6.66 31.10
N GLY A 54 -20.10 -7.68 30.36
CA GLY A 54 -20.46 -9.08 30.56
C GLY A 54 -19.33 -9.84 31.24
N GLU A 55 -19.07 -11.07 30.79
CA GLU A 55 -17.99 -11.89 31.29
C GLU A 55 -16.61 -11.34 30.88
N GLU A 56 -15.63 -11.51 31.74
CA GLU A 56 -14.24 -11.19 31.44
C GLU A 56 -13.67 -12.22 30.46
N VAL A 57 -12.96 -11.74 29.44
CA VAL A 57 -12.35 -12.57 28.42
C VAL A 57 -10.83 -12.37 28.35
N SER A 58 -10.12 -13.45 28.14
CA SER A 58 -8.69 -13.42 27.88
C SER A 58 -8.40 -13.25 26.39
N ARG A 59 -7.17 -12.86 26.04
CA ARG A 59 -6.69 -12.85 24.68
C ARG A 59 -6.65 -14.27 24.14
N ALA A 60 -7.35 -14.53 23.07
CA ALA A 60 -7.38 -15.83 22.42
C ALA A 60 -7.42 -15.72 20.91
N LEU A 61 -7.02 -16.77 20.23
CA LEU A 61 -7.21 -16.95 18.78
C LEU A 61 -8.51 -17.72 18.53
N PRO A 62 -9.09 -17.61 17.32
CA PRO A 62 -10.24 -18.42 16.94
C PRO A 62 -9.91 -19.92 17.06
N ALA A 63 -10.70 -20.68 17.77
CA ALA A 63 -10.46 -22.11 18.04
C ALA A 63 -10.41 -22.99 16.79
N VAL A 64 -10.98 -22.52 15.68
CA VAL A 64 -11.00 -23.21 14.38
C VAL A 64 -9.69 -23.06 13.60
N LEU A 65 -8.82 -22.12 14.00
CA LEU A 65 -7.55 -21.86 13.36
C LEU A 65 -6.38 -22.45 14.19
N PRO A 66 -5.20 -22.65 13.60
CA PRO A 66 -4.03 -23.13 14.33
C PRO A 66 -3.72 -22.29 15.57
N SER A 67 -3.12 -22.93 16.57
CA SER A 67 -2.66 -22.25 17.79
C SER A 67 -1.47 -21.33 17.52
N LEU A 68 -1.11 -20.51 18.51
CA LEU A 68 0.15 -19.73 18.46
C LEU A 68 1.34 -20.66 18.26
N PRO A 69 2.36 -20.25 17.49
CA PRO A 69 3.62 -20.97 17.38
C PRO A 69 4.24 -21.21 18.78
N GLU A 70 4.95 -22.33 18.95
CA GLU A 70 5.62 -22.65 20.19
C GLU A 70 6.58 -21.53 20.61
N GLY A 71 6.52 -21.15 21.88
CA GLY A 71 7.33 -20.07 22.45
C GLY A 71 6.86 -18.65 22.10
N ALA A 72 5.83 -18.48 21.29
CA ALA A 72 5.28 -17.16 21.01
C ALA A 72 4.50 -16.61 22.21
N SER A 73 4.78 -15.36 22.57
CA SER A 73 4.05 -14.67 23.65
C SER A 73 2.64 -14.31 23.20
N ASN A 74 1.65 -14.41 24.10
CA ASN A 74 0.27 -14.01 23.84
C ASN A 74 0.11 -12.46 23.84
N ASN A 75 0.75 -11.81 22.88
CA ASN A 75 0.76 -10.36 22.66
C ASN A 75 0.68 -10.03 21.16
N ARG A 76 0.78 -8.76 20.80
CA ARG A 76 0.72 -8.32 19.40
C ARG A 76 1.84 -8.91 18.52
N LEU A 77 3.03 -9.12 19.08
CA LEU A 77 4.13 -9.74 18.34
C LEU A 77 3.83 -11.22 18.05
N GLY A 78 3.39 -11.98 19.05
CA GLY A 78 2.98 -13.38 18.85
C GLY A 78 1.81 -13.51 17.87
N PHE A 79 0.84 -12.61 17.93
CA PHE A 79 -0.24 -12.54 16.95
C PHE A 79 0.27 -12.26 15.54
N ALA A 80 1.22 -11.33 15.36
CA ALA A 80 1.82 -11.05 14.08
C ALA A 80 2.60 -12.26 13.54
N GLN A 81 3.36 -12.94 14.37
CA GLN A 81 4.08 -14.16 14.01
C GLN A 81 3.13 -15.28 13.58
N TRP A 82 2.01 -15.43 14.28
CA TRP A 82 0.97 -16.37 13.93
C TRP A 82 0.33 -16.06 12.58
N LEU A 83 0.03 -14.80 12.28
CA LEU A 83 -0.56 -14.40 10.99
C LEU A 83 0.32 -14.76 9.79
N VAL A 84 1.64 -14.74 9.95
CA VAL A 84 2.60 -15.04 8.87
C VAL A 84 3.20 -16.45 9.01
N SER A 85 2.69 -17.26 9.90
CA SER A 85 3.15 -18.64 10.03
C SER A 85 2.75 -19.46 8.79
N GLY A 86 3.58 -20.44 8.41
CA GLY A 86 3.29 -21.32 7.28
C GLY A 86 2.04 -22.18 7.47
N GLU A 87 1.59 -22.37 8.70
CA GLU A 87 0.39 -23.12 9.06
C GLU A 87 -0.90 -22.29 8.98
N HIS A 88 -0.78 -20.95 8.86
CA HIS A 88 -1.95 -20.08 8.82
C HIS A 88 -2.66 -20.18 7.45
N PRO A 89 -3.89 -20.70 7.37
CA PRO A 89 -4.49 -21.09 6.10
C PRO A 89 -4.97 -19.91 5.25
N LEU A 90 -5.17 -18.73 5.81
CA LEU A 90 -5.89 -17.64 5.15
C LEU A 90 -5.00 -16.48 4.71
N THR A 91 -3.99 -16.09 5.50
CA THR A 91 -3.26 -14.83 5.25
C THR A 91 -2.67 -14.76 3.84
N ALA A 92 -1.94 -15.79 3.43
CA ALA A 92 -1.32 -15.82 2.11
C ALA A 92 -2.38 -15.86 0.98
N ARG A 93 -3.42 -16.70 1.12
CA ARG A 93 -4.52 -16.78 0.14
C ARG A 93 -5.24 -15.45 -0.04
N VAL A 94 -5.60 -14.80 1.05
CA VAL A 94 -6.28 -13.48 1.02
C VAL A 94 -5.39 -12.44 0.36
N TRP A 95 -4.10 -12.41 0.71
CA TRP A 95 -3.16 -11.45 0.15
C TRP A 95 -2.95 -11.66 -1.35
N VAL A 96 -2.71 -12.90 -1.75
CA VAL A 96 -2.55 -13.30 -3.17
C VAL A 96 -3.82 -12.99 -3.96
N ASN A 97 -5.00 -13.31 -3.43
CA ASN A 97 -6.26 -13.01 -4.09
C ASN A 97 -6.48 -11.51 -4.34
N ARG A 98 -6.13 -10.68 -3.37
CA ARG A 98 -6.18 -9.21 -3.50
C ARG A 98 -5.14 -8.69 -4.50
N ALA A 99 -3.95 -9.27 -4.51
CA ALA A 99 -2.95 -8.95 -5.54
C ALA A 99 -3.44 -9.34 -6.93
N TRP A 100 -3.99 -10.55 -7.08
CA TRP A 100 -4.58 -11.04 -8.32
C TRP A 100 -5.67 -10.10 -8.84
N GLU A 101 -6.60 -9.69 -8.01
CA GLU A 101 -7.68 -8.75 -8.37
C GLU A 101 -7.15 -7.45 -8.99
N ARG A 102 -6.02 -6.94 -8.49
CA ARG A 102 -5.41 -5.71 -9.03
C ARG A 102 -4.92 -5.84 -10.47
N PHE A 103 -4.56 -7.06 -10.88
CA PHE A 103 -4.04 -7.32 -12.25
C PHE A 103 -5.09 -7.91 -13.18
N PHE A 104 -6.06 -8.64 -12.65
CA PHE A 104 -7.07 -9.33 -13.45
C PHE A 104 -8.47 -8.71 -13.33
N GLY A 105 -8.66 -7.72 -12.45
CA GLY A 105 -9.92 -7.00 -12.25
C GLY A 105 -10.91 -7.72 -11.34
N THR A 106 -10.83 -9.04 -11.23
CA THR A 106 -11.65 -9.86 -10.34
C THR A 106 -10.77 -10.89 -9.64
N GLY A 107 -10.97 -11.09 -8.34
CA GLY A 107 -10.24 -12.10 -7.57
C GLY A 107 -10.55 -13.53 -8.02
N ILE A 108 -9.66 -14.48 -7.75
CA ILE A 108 -9.91 -15.91 -7.88
C ILE A 108 -11.11 -16.29 -6.99
N VAL A 109 -11.13 -15.78 -5.76
CA VAL A 109 -12.32 -15.65 -4.92
C VAL A 109 -12.89 -14.27 -5.18
N ARG A 110 -14.09 -14.19 -5.75
CA ARG A 110 -14.72 -12.91 -6.14
C ARG A 110 -15.03 -12.02 -4.95
N THR A 111 -15.46 -12.61 -3.84
CA THR A 111 -15.70 -11.92 -2.58
C THR A 111 -14.39 -11.66 -1.84
N THR A 112 -13.52 -10.79 -2.37
CA THR A 112 -12.15 -10.57 -1.89
C THR A 112 -12.08 -10.11 -0.42
N GLU A 113 -13.16 -9.57 0.10
CA GLU A 113 -13.28 -9.12 1.49
C GLU A 113 -13.85 -10.21 2.41
N ASN A 114 -14.39 -11.29 1.85
CA ASN A 114 -15.02 -12.35 2.59
C ASN A 114 -14.55 -13.72 2.09
N PHE A 115 -13.81 -14.44 2.93
CA PHE A 115 -13.35 -15.82 2.72
C PHE A 115 -14.05 -16.78 3.68
N GLY A 116 -15.14 -16.35 4.31
CA GLY A 116 -15.93 -17.16 5.25
C GLY A 116 -16.97 -18.02 4.57
N SER A 117 -17.91 -18.55 5.35
CA SER A 117 -18.97 -19.48 4.91
C SER A 117 -19.94 -18.90 3.87
N GLN A 118 -19.99 -17.58 3.74
CA GLN A 118 -20.81 -16.88 2.75
C GLN A 118 -20.00 -16.37 1.55
N ALA A 119 -18.73 -16.77 1.45
CA ALA A 119 -17.88 -16.42 0.32
C ALA A 119 -18.25 -17.22 -0.93
N GLU A 120 -18.00 -16.64 -2.10
CA GLU A 120 -18.02 -17.41 -3.33
C GLU A 120 -16.84 -18.41 -3.36
N TRP A 121 -17.08 -19.59 -3.91
CA TRP A 121 -16.03 -20.57 -4.10
C TRP A 121 -14.98 -20.07 -5.09
N PRO A 122 -13.69 -20.31 -4.87
CA PRO A 122 -12.64 -19.90 -5.80
C PRO A 122 -12.84 -20.54 -7.17
N SER A 123 -12.67 -19.75 -8.24
CA SER A 123 -12.76 -20.27 -9.62
C SER A 123 -11.64 -21.26 -9.95
N HIS A 124 -10.48 -21.10 -9.35
CA HIS A 124 -9.27 -21.92 -9.56
C HIS A 124 -8.61 -22.18 -8.19
N PRO A 125 -9.12 -23.13 -7.38
CA PRO A 125 -8.62 -23.35 -6.02
C PRO A 125 -7.15 -23.76 -6.01
N GLU A 126 -6.73 -24.67 -6.90
CA GLU A 126 -5.34 -25.15 -6.96
C GLU A 126 -4.37 -24.03 -7.32
N LEU A 127 -4.77 -23.11 -8.19
CA LEU A 127 -3.95 -21.96 -8.55
C LEU A 127 -3.79 -21.00 -7.37
N LEU A 128 -4.88 -20.77 -6.61
CA LEU A 128 -4.83 -19.92 -5.42
C LEU A 128 -3.90 -20.52 -4.37
N ASP A 129 -3.99 -21.82 -4.16
CA ASP A 129 -3.16 -22.54 -3.19
C ASP A 129 -1.70 -22.55 -3.60
N TRP A 130 -1.41 -22.84 -4.87
CA TRP A 130 -0.05 -22.81 -5.39
C TRP A 130 0.60 -21.42 -5.25
N LEU A 131 -0.11 -20.37 -5.66
CA LEU A 131 0.37 -19.00 -5.52
C LEU A 131 0.59 -18.61 -4.05
N ALA A 132 -0.26 -19.07 -3.13
CA ALA A 132 -0.13 -18.78 -1.71
C ALA A 132 1.09 -19.47 -1.10
N VAL A 133 1.36 -20.73 -1.46
CA VAL A 133 2.53 -21.48 -1.01
C VAL A 133 3.82 -20.83 -1.56
N GLU A 134 3.88 -20.60 -2.86
CA GLU A 134 5.02 -19.95 -3.52
C GLU A 134 5.33 -18.59 -2.88
N PHE A 135 4.30 -17.80 -2.56
CA PHE A 135 4.46 -16.51 -1.91
C PHE A 135 5.04 -16.62 -0.50
N MET A 136 4.62 -17.62 0.29
CA MET A 136 5.18 -17.87 1.62
C MET A 136 6.64 -18.37 1.53
N GLU A 137 6.90 -19.36 0.66
CA GLU A 137 8.22 -19.97 0.49
C GLU A 137 9.26 -18.98 -0.07
N SER A 138 8.84 -18.03 -0.91
CA SER A 138 9.70 -16.92 -1.36
C SER A 138 10.03 -15.89 -0.28
N GLY A 139 9.60 -16.09 0.97
CA GLY A 139 9.77 -15.14 2.06
C GLY A 139 8.88 -13.91 1.94
N TRP A 140 7.68 -14.08 1.42
CA TRP A 140 6.70 -13.01 1.21
C TRP A 140 7.18 -11.94 0.22
N ASP A 141 7.90 -12.37 -0.85
CA ASP A 141 8.40 -11.47 -1.89
C ASP A 141 7.27 -10.95 -2.79
N VAL A 142 6.75 -9.78 -2.43
CA VAL A 142 5.70 -9.09 -3.19
C VAL A 142 6.11 -8.82 -4.64
N LYS A 143 7.36 -8.44 -4.87
CA LYS A 143 7.83 -8.14 -6.23
C LYS A 143 7.99 -9.40 -7.07
N GLY A 144 8.44 -10.50 -6.45
CA GLY A 144 8.49 -11.82 -7.05
C GLY A 144 7.11 -12.29 -7.47
N LEU A 145 6.13 -12.22 -6.58
CA LEU A 145 4.74 -12.57 -6.89
C LEU A 145 4.18 -11.73 -8.05
N ILE A 146 4.34 -10.39 -8.01
CA ILE A 146 3.90 -9.51 -9.10
C ILE A 146 4.55 -9.92 -10.42
N ARG A 147 5.85 -10.20 -10.42
CA ARG A 147 6.55 -10.68 -11.62
C ARG A 147 5.94 -11.97 -12.14
N THR A 148 5.69 -12.94 -11.28
CA THR A 148 5.03 -14.21 -11.65
C THR A 148 3.69 -13.96 -12.32
N LEU A 149 2.84 -13.09 -11.75
CA LEU A 149 1.54 -12.75 -12.32
C LEU A 149 1.65 -12.10 -13.70
N VAL A 150 2.44 -11.03 -13.84
CA VAL A 150 2.49 -10.26 -15.10
C VAL A 150 3.28 -10.96 -16.21
N MET A 151 4.17 -11.88 -15.87
CA MET A 151 4.91 -12.69 -16.84
C MET A 151 4.16 -13.94 -17.28
N SER A 152 3.05 -14.28 -16.60
CA SER A 152 2.25 -15.45 -16.94
C SER A 152 1.64 -15.34 -18.35
N ALA A 153 1.50 -16.48 -19.01
CA ALA A 153 0.81 -16.55 -20.30
C ALA A 153 -0.63 -16.03 -20.20
N THR A 154 -1.30 -16.30 -19.08
CA THR A 154 -2.65 -15.85 -18.79
C THR A 154 -2.78 -14.33 -18.78
N TYR A 155 -1.84 -13.61 -18.17
CA TYR A 155 -1.86 -12.14 -18.14
C TYR A 155 -1.52 -11.54 -19.52
N ARG A 156 -0.68 -12.20 -20.28
CA ARG A 156 -0.17 -11.72 -21.60
C ARG A 156 -1.07 -12.13 -22.77
N GLN A 157 -2.20 -12.75 -22.52
CA GLN A 157 -3.19 -13.05 -23.55
C GLN A 157 -3.75 -11.78 -24.20
N ASP A 158 -4.20 -11.91 -25.44
CA ASP A 158 -5.01 -10.89 -26.08
C ASP A 158 -6.32 -10.66 -25.32
N SER A 159 -6.75 -9.41 -25.22
CA SER A 159 -8.01 -9.03 -24.61
C SER A 159 -9.19 -8.98 -25.58
N ALA A 160 -9.02 -9.44 -26.83
CA ALA A 160 -10.07 -9.47 -27.84
C ALA A 160 -11.26 -10.33 -27.35
N LEU A 161 -12.47 -9.83 -27.60
CA LEU A 161 -13.71 -10.46 -27.18
C LEU A 161 -14.46 -10.99 -28.40
N SER A 162 -14.55 -12.31 -28.53
CA SER A 162 -15.42 -12.96 -29.51
C SER A 162 -16.85 -13.11 -28.95
N LYS A 163 -17.83 -13.27 -29.85
CA LYS A 163 -19.22 -13.50 -29.43
C LYS A 163 -19.37 -14.78 -28.62
N ASP A 164 -18.68 -15.84 -29.01
CA ASP A 164 -18.67 -17.12 -28.29
C ASP A 164 -18.11 -17.00 -26.87
N LEU A 165 -17.01 -16.27 -26.69
CA LEU A 165 -16.45 -15.99 -25.37
C LEU A 165 -17.36 -15.11 -24.50
N LEU A 166 -18.09 -14.18 -25.11
CA LEU A 166 -19.04 -13.35 -24.40
C LEU A 166 -20.23 -14.16 -23.88
N GLU A 167 -20.69 -15.12 -24.66
CA GLU A 167 -21.80 -15.99 -24.29
C GLU A 167 -21.41 -17.01 -23.21
N ARG A 168 -20.22 -17.62 -23.34
CA ARG A 168 -19.77 -18.70 -22.41
C ARG A 168 -19.19 -18.16 -21.11
N ASP A 169 -18.40 -17.08 -21.15
CA ASP A 169 -17.74 -16.51 -20.00
C ASP A 169 -17.70 -14.98 -20.10
N PRO A 170 -18.84 -14.32 -19.87
CA PRO A 170 -18.94 -12.86 -19.96
C PRO A 170 -17.99 -12.13 -18.99
N GLU A 171 -17.78 -12.68 -17.80
CA GLU A 171 -16.96 -12.09 -16.74
C GLU A 171 -15.49 -12.52 -16.78
N ASN A 172 -15.10 -13.33 -17.77
CA ASN A 172 -13.74 -13.89 -17.89
C ASN A 172 -13.28 -14.66 -16.63
N ARG A 173 -14.18 -15.41 -16.03
CA ARG A 173 -13.89 -16.24 -14.84
C ARG A 173 -12.97 -17.40 -15.16
N LEU A 174 -13.02 -17.92 -16.40
CA LEU A 174 -12.18 -19.01 -16.89
C LEU A 174 -10.85 -18.54 -17.47
N LEU A 175 -10.55 -17.24 -17.39
CA LEU A 175 -9.28 -16.64 -17.81
C LEU A 175 -8.92 -16.93 -19.29
N ALA A 176 -9.94 -16.99 -20.16
CA ALA A 176 -9.77 -17.30 -21.58
C ALA A 176 -9.25 -16.12 -22.43
N ARG A 177 -9.14 -14.95 -21.84
CA ARG A 177 -8.62 -13.72 -22.46
C ARG A 177 -7.90 -12.83 -21.45
N GLY A 178 -7.12 -11.88 -21.95
CA GLY A 178 -6.50 -10.85 -21.11
C GLY A 178 -7.54 -9.96 -20.41
N PRO A 179 -7.23 -9.41 -19.24
CA PRO A 179 -8.16 -8.59 -18.47
C PRO A 179 -8.50 -7.29 -19.21
N ARG A 180 -9.79 -6.87 -19.13
CA ARG A 180 -10.30 -5.59 -19.65
C ARG A 180 -11.09 -4.89 -18.57
N PHE A 181 -10.46 -4.05 -17.79
CA PHE A 181 -11.11 -3.23 -16.79
C PHE A 181 -10.54 -1.80 -16.82
N ARG A 182 -11.31 -0.85 -16.29
CA ARG A 182 -10.88 0.53 -16.20
C ARG A 182 -9.87 0.70 -15.08
N LEU A 183 -8.68 1.19 -15.42
CA LEU A 183 -7.68 1.56 -14.44
C LEU A 183 -8.10 2.82 -13.67
N GLN A 184 -7.65 2.94 -12.43
CA GLN A 184 -7.78 4.16 -11.64
C GLN A 184 -7.01 5.31 -12.29
N GLY A 185 -7.49 6.54 -12.13
CA GLY A 185 -6.91 7.71 -12.78
C GLY A 185 -5.44 7.94 -12.45
N GLU A 186 -5.03 7.60 -11.23
CA GLU A 186 -3.64 7.69 -10.77
C GLU A 186 -2.73 6.74 -11.55
N PHE A 187 -3.16 5.51 -11.80
CA PHE A 187 -2.37 4.55 -12.60
C PHE A 187 -2.25 4.99 -14.06
N ILE A 188 -3.32 5.52 -14.65
CA ILE A 188 -3.28 6.04 -16.03
C ILE A 188 -2.28 7.19 -16.11
N ARG A 189 -2.33 8.12 -15.16
CA ARG A 189 -1.42 9.26 -15.11
C ARG A 189 0.02 8.83 -14.90
N ASP A 190 0.28 7.95 -13.94
CA ASP A 190 1.64 7.48 -13.65
C ASP A 190 2.21 6.67 -14.83
N SER A 191 1.38 5.90 -15.52
CA SER A 191 1.77 5.21 -16.75
C SER A 191 2.16 6.18 -17.85
N ALA A 192 1.38 7.24 -18.07
CA ALA A 192 1.69 8.27 -19.05
C ALA A 192 3.01 8.99 -18.70
N LEU A 193 3.23 9.31 -17.43
CA LEU A 193 4.47 9.92 -16.96
C LEU A 193 5.67 8.99 -17.11
N MET A 194 5.48 7.70 -16.89
CA MET A 194 6.53 6.69 -17.03
C MET A 194 6.95 6.55 -18.50
N VAL A 195 5.99 6.42 -19.41
CA VAL A 195 6.25 6.33 -20.86
C VAL A 195 6.94 7.59 -21.38
N ALA A 196 6.55 8.76 -20.87
CA ALA A 196 7.19 10.04 -21.22
C ALA A 196 8.57 10.25 -20.56
N GLY A 197 9.06 9.32 -19.75
CA GLY A 197 10.32 9.47 -18.99
C GLY A 197 10.27 10.55 -17.91
N LEU A 198 9.08 10.97 -17.55
CA LEU A 198 8.82 12.07 -16.63
C LEU A 198 8.44 11.60 -15.19
N LEU A 199 8.27 10.33 -14.95
CA LEU A 199 7.94 9.79 -13.64
C LEU A 199 9.12 9.93 -12.67
N ASN A 200 8.89 10.61 -11.54
CA ASN A 200 9.84 10.63 -10.44
C ASN A 200 9.51 9.50 -9.44
N PRO A 201 10.30 8.42 -9.37
CA PRO A 201 10.02 7.28 -8.50
C PRO A 201 10.32 7.53 -7.01
N ARG A 202 10.78 8.73 -6.65
CA ARG A 202 11.13 9.06 -5.26
C ARG A 202 9.90 8.99 -4.37
N ILE A 203 9.96 8.14 -3.35
CA ILE A 203 8.91 7.96 -2.35
C ILE A 203 9.12 8.93 -1.18
N GLY A 204 8.04 9.54 -0.70
CA GLY A 204 8.04 10.46 0.44
C GLY A 204 8.03 11.93 0.04
N GLY A 205 7.96 12.81 1.04
CA GLY A 205 7.83 14.24 0.85
C GLY A 205 6.38 14.75 0.83
N PRO A 206 6.15 16.07 0.62
CA PRO A 206 4.82 16.65 0.61
C PRO A 206 3.98 16.17 -0.59
N SER A 207 2.66 16.11 -0.41
CA SER A 207 1.72 15.78 -1.49
C SER A 207 1.81 16.74 -2.65
N VAL A 208 1.61 16.22 -3.84
CA VAL A 208 1.47 17.02 -5.04
C VAL A 208 -0.02 17.28 -5.28
N LYS A 209 -0.36 18.52 -5.55
CA LYS A 209 -1.71 18.90 -6.02
C LYS A 209 -1.65 18.98 -7.54
N PRO A 210 -2.18 17.98 -8.28
CA PRO A 210 -2.26 18.09 -9.74
C PRO A 210 -3.17 19.25 -10.12
N TYR A 211 -2.92 19.82 -11.30
CA TYR A 211 -3.83 20.82 -11.84
C TYR A 211 -5.24 20.22 -11.96
N GLN A 212 -6.21 20.98 -11.51
CA GLN A 212 -7.62 20.67 -11.70
C GLN A 212 -8.33 21.92 -12.25
N PRO A 213 -9.28 21.75 -13.17
CA PRO A 213 -10.11 22.84 -13.63
C PRO A 213 -10.86 23.50 -12.47
N LYS A 214 -11.14 24.80 -12.56
CA LYS A 214 -11.99 25.49 -11.59
C LYS A 214 -13.38 24.85 -11.59
N GLY A 215 -14.01 24.74 -10.42
CA GLY A 215 -15.35 24.19 -10.25
C GLY A 215 -15.40 22.72 -9.85
N VAL A 216 -14.38 21.91 -10.15
CA VAL A 216 -14.40 20.46 -9.86
C VAL A 216 -14.47 20.16 -8.37
N TRP A 217 -13.83 20.99 -7.55
CA TRP A 217 -13.87 20.80 -6.10
C TRP A 217 -15.14 21.34 -5.45
N GLU A 218 -15.71 22.40 -6.02
CA GLU A 218 -16.94 23.00 -5.54
C GLU A 218 -18.14 22.05 -5.74
N GLU A 219 -18.14 21.25 -6.80
CA GLU A 219 -19.19 20.25 -7.06
C GLU A 219 -19.15 19.07 -6.08
N VAL A 220 -17.94 18.72 -5.57
CA VAL A 220 -17.75 17.53 -4.71
C VAL A 220 -17.73 17.89 -3.23
N ALA A 221 -17.33 19.11 -2.89
CA ALA A 221 -17.18 19.58 -1.50
C ALA A 221 -18.27 20.57 -1.12
N THR A 222 -19.42 20.07 -0.69
CA THR A 222 -20.58 20.89 -0.26
C THR A 222 -20.33 21.72 1.00
N SER A 223 -19.14 21.69 1.64
CA SER A 223 -18.86 22.44 2.87
C SER A 223 -17.39 22.67 3.23
N CYS A 224 -16.45 22.57 2.29
CA CYS A 224 -15.05 22.87 2.59
C CYS A 224 -14.63 24.21 1.99
N THR A 225 -14.43 25.21 2.86
CA THR A 225 -13.63 26.39 2.49
C THR A 225 -12.23 25.93 2.05
N ALA A 226 -11.72 26.50 0.99
CA ALA A 226 -10.50 26.10 0.27
C ALA A 226 -9.23 25.87 1.16
N ASP A 227 -9.22 26.38 2.38
CA ASP A 227 -8.10 26.28 3.31
C ASP A 227 -8.14 25.07 4.25
N ARG A 228 -9.23 24.32 4.32
CA ARG A 228 -9.43 23.22 5.28
C ARG A 228 -9.64 21.83 4.69
N CYS A 229 -9.74 21.69 3.40
CA CYS A 229 -9.77 20.37 2.75
C CYS A 229 -8.36 19.79 2.68
N THR A 230 -7.76 19.51 3.81
CA THR A 230 -6.72 18.48 3.92
C THR A 230 -7.39 17.12 3.82
N LEU A 231 -7.86 16.78 2.63
CA LEU A 231 -8.22 15.40 2.36
C LEU A 231 -6.97 14.56 2.57
N THR A 232 -7.05 13.74 3.56
CA THR A 232 -6.21 12.63 3.90
C THR A 232 -5.90 11.77 2.68
N GLY A 233 -4.96 12.18 1.88
CA GLY A 233 -4.50 11.43 0.74
C GLY A 233 -2.99 11.34 0.76
N SER A 234 -2.45 10.28 1.34
CA SER A 234 -1.03 9.92 1.20
C SER A 234 -0.59 9.82 -0.27
N VAL A 235 -1.53 9.66 -1.18
CA VAL A 235 -1.32 9.60 -2.64
C VAL A 235 -1.13 11.00 -3.25
N LEU A 236 -1.83 12.03 -2.78
CA LEU A 236 -1.73 13.39 -3.32
C LEU A 236 -0.45 14.16 -2.90
N ARG A 237 0.32 13.64 -1.94
CA ARG A 237 1.55 14.32 -1.48
C ARG A 237 2.75 14.22 -2.43
N ARG A 238 2.72 13.41 -3.47
CA ARG A 238 3.89 13.14 -4.33
C ARG A 238 4.10 14.12 -5.49
N ILE A 239 3.11 14.89 -5.89
CA ILE A 239 3.13 15.63 -7.14
C ILE A 239 3.59 17.10 -7.02
N ARG A 240 3.61 17.74 -5.81
CA ARG A 240 3.92 19.17 -5.68
C ARG A 240 5.37 19.59 -5.98
N ARG A 241 6.31 18.65 -5.93
CA ARG A 241 7.74 18.94 -6.17
C ARG A 241 8.14 18.96 -7.65
N TRP A 242 7.20 18.68 -8.51
CA TRP A 242 7.47 18.37 -9.92
C TRP A 242 7.20 19.50 -10.91
N LEU A 243 6.24 20.37 -10.66
CA LEU A 243 5.89 21.48 -11.54
C LEU A 243 7.03 22.46 -11.80
N PRO A 244 7.90 22.82 -10.83
CA PRO A 244 9.05 23.70 -11.10
C PRO A 244 10.12 23.03 -11.97
N SER A 245 10.34 21.72 -11.85
CA SER A 245 11.33 20.99 -12.64
C SER A 245 10.89 20.76 -14.08
N MET A 246 9.59 20.66 -14.35
CA MET A 246 9.07 20.62 -15.71
C MET A 246 9.33 21.95 -16.47
N ARG A 247 9.03 23.07 -15.85
CA ARG A 247 9.31 24.39 -16.48
C ARG A 247 10.79 24.62 -16.75
N GLN A 248 11.65 24.06 -15.93
CA GLN A 248 13.09 24.19 -16.08
C GLN A 248 13.64 23.25 -17.16
N ARG A 249 13.06 22.05 -17.33
CA ARG A 249 13.44 21.11 -18.39
C ARG A 249 12.88 21.50 -19.77
N GLU A 250 11.67 22.06 -19.83
CA GLU A 250 11.14 22.62 -21.08
C GLU A 250 11.99 23.79 -21.57
N ARG A 251 12.50 24.65 -20.69
CA ARG A 251 13.42 25.73 -21.05
C ARG A 251 14.79 25.24 -21.52
N SER A 252 15.32 24.15 -20.95
CA SER A 252 16.57 23.55 -21.39
C SER A 252 16.42 22.72 -22.67
N ALA A 253 15.27 22.14 -22.92
CA ALA A 253 14.99 21.39 -24.16
C ALA A 253 14.73 22.31 -25.37
N LEU A 254 14.22 23.51 -25.12
CA LEU A 254 13.99 24.52 -26.17
C LEU A 254 15.22 25.40 -26.46
N GLY A 255 16.28 25.32 -25.64
CA GLY A 255 17.52 26.09 -25.78
C GLY A 255 18.69 25.41 -26.47
N GLY A 256 18.57 24.14 -26.83
CA GLY A 256 19.62 23.39 -27.53
C GLY A 256 19.18 22.91 -28.89
N GLY A 257 19.38 23.73 -29.91
CA GLY A 257 19.16 23.35 -31.29
C GLY A 257 20.01 22.18 -31.72
N ARG A 258 19.41 21.01 -31.85
CA ARG A 258 19.87 19.93 -32.72
C ARG A 258 18.66 19.34 -33.43
N GLU A 259 18.73 19.36 -34.76
CA GLU A 259 17.76 18.77 -35.68
C GLU A 259 17.53 17.30 -35.38
N PRO A 260 16.30 16.78 -35.55
CA PRO A 260 16.00 15.36 -35.36
C PRO A 260 16.45 14.58 -36.60
N THR A 261 17.47 13.76 -36.45
CA THR A 261 17.76 12.67 -37.39
C THR A 261 16.74 11.55 -37.23
N ARG A 262 15.98 11.28 -38.29
CA ARG A 262 15.20 10.05 -38.52
C ARG A 262 16.13 8.81 -38.48
N PRO A 263 15.65 7.56 -38.44
CA PRO A 263 14.35 7.05 -38.80
C PRO A 263 13.79 5.94 -37.84
N TYR A 264 12.51 5.80 -37.75
CA TYR A 264 11.89 4.51 -37.44
C TYR A 264 11.38 3.87 -38.73
N ARG A 265 12.02 2.78 -39.17
CA ARG A 265 11.47 1.78 -40.07
C ARG A 265 10.96 0.61 -39.23
N HIS A 266 9.72 0.23 -39.52
CA HIS A 266 9.08 -1.07 -39.43
C HIS A 266 9.67 -2.15 -38.49
N TRP A 267 8.91 -2.50 -37.48
CA TRP A 267 8.39 -3.87 -37.26
C TRP A 267 7.07 -3.77 -36.51
#